data_5f805d791746428bbef40387be229e7c
#
_entry.id   5f805d791746428bbef40387be229e7c
#
_cell.length_a   1.000
_cell.length_b   1.000
_cell.length_c   1.000
_cell.angle_alpha   90.00
_cell.angle_beta   90.00
_cell.angle_gamma   90.00
#
_symmetry.space_group_name_H-M   'P 1'
#
loop_
_entity.id
_entity.type
_entity.pdbx_description
1 polymer ?
#
loop_
_entity_poly.entity_id
_entity_poly.type
_entity_poly.pdbx_seq_one_letter_code
_entity_poly.pdbx_strand_id
1 'polypeptide(L)'
;MWVCGVLPVDFVIRGVLSETRSVIEVLEPKWIACFEEFLRLSGVAEGDLIGVLAESQSRMVLVELTEHALHRIGARGVRVTVASPELQDPLPVRSTGATYAYDEYPEIMAALGGCSLVVDCTVEGLLHSKARQDLLSAGGRVLMISNEHPEVLERCRPDPVVHEQSLKALSLLDAGSAMRVTSPAGTDLQIDITGAPSRGGGGILGPNDKIAYWPAGLALCFPLANTTNGTVILDVGDINLTFKRYFESQVVLTVEDDRVVSIAGSGLDAQLMRDYYQGWNDPNAYAVSHVGWGLNPGARWDSLTMYDKGDINGTEMRAIAGSFLFSTGANEFAERFTSCHFDLPMRNCDITVDGTQVVAGGQLVESALG
;
A
#
# COMPACT_ATOMS: atom_id res chain seq x y z
N MET A 1 0.05 -17.72 -54.69
CA MET A 1 -0.55 -16.66 -53.88
C MET A 1 -0.75 -17.25 -52.49
N TRP A 2 0.25 -17.06 -51.60
CA TRP A 2 0.30 -17.61 -50.25
C TRP A 2 -0.13 -16.51 -49.29
N VAL A 3 -1.18 -16.73 -48.58
CA VAL A 3 -1.63 -15.83 -47.50
C VAL A 3 -0.91 -16.27 -46.22
N CYS A 4 0.02 -15.44 -45.76
CA CYS A 4 0.71 -15.65 -44.50
C CYS A 4 -0.19 -15.14 -43.39
N GLY A 5 -0.86 -16.05 -42.65
CA GLY A 5 -1.56 -15.73 -41.42
C GLY A 5 -0.56 -15.57 -40.28
N VAL A 6 -0.48 -14.39 -39.73
CA VAL A 6 0.28 -14.12 -38.48
C VAL A 6 -0.55 -14.66 -37.34
N LEU A 7 -0.11 -15.74 -36.70
CA LEU A 7 -0.65 -16.22 -35.42
C LEU A 7 -0.13 -15.32 -34.31
N PRO A 8 -0.98 -14.99 -33.31
CA PRO A 8 -0.49 -14.30 -32.11
C PRO A 8 0.46 -15.23 -31.35
N VAL A 9 1.62 -14.72 -31.00
CA VAL A 9 2.61 -15.45 -30.22
C VAL A 9 2.22 -15.33 -28.75
N ASP A 10 1.47 -16.31 -28.25
CA ASP A 10 1.30 -16.52 -26.82
C ASP A 10 2.55 -17.18 -26.27
N PHE A 11 3.43 -16.39 -25.68
CA PHE A 11 4.54 -16.90 -24.89
C PHE A 11 3.99 -17.32 -23.50
N VAL A 12 3.52 -18.56 -23.39
CA VAL A 12 3.23 -19.20 -22.11
C VAL A 12 4.43 -20.07 -21.73
N ILE A 13 5.26 -19.62 -20.81
CA ILE A 13 6.23 -20.51 -20.15
C ILE A 13 5.41 -21.42 -19.22
N ARG A 14 5.07 -22.59 -19.69
CA ARG A 14 4.45 -23.63 -18.83
C ARG A 14 5.53 -24.31 -18.00
N GLY A 15 5.76 -23.78 -16.78
CA GLY A 15 6.27 -24.61 -15.70
C GLY A 15 5.17 -25.59 -15.27
N VAL A 16 5.55 -26.80 -14.88
CA VAL A 16 4.62 -27.84 -14.39
C VAL A 16 3.92 -27.32 -13.15
N LEU A 17 2.69 -26.81 -13.30
CA LEU A 17 1.84 -26.45 -12.19
C LEU A 17 1.09 -27.72 -11.77
N SER A 18 1.28 -28.17 -10.53
CA SER A 18 0.42 -29.15 -9.87
C SER A 18 -1.02 -28.58 -9.84
N GLU A 19 -2.00 -29.43 -10.12
CA GLU A 19 -3.42 -29.11 -10.03
C GLU A 19 -3.81 -28.71 -8.59
N THR A 20 -3.62 -27.45 -8.24
CA THR A 20 -4.27 -26.83 -7.10
C THR A 20 -5.58 -26.25 -7.56
N ARG A 21 -6.70 -26.58 -6.91
CA ARG A 21 -7.99 -25.99 -7.09
C ARG A 21 -7.86 -24.48 -6.91
N SER A 22 -7.70 -23.73 -8.01
CA SER A 22 -7.96 -22.30 -7.99
C SER A 22 -9.45 -22.12 -7.72
N VAL A 23 -9.81 -21.42 -6.67
CA VAL A 23 -11.16 -20.85 -6.55
C VAL A 23 -11.29 -19.94 -7.75
N ILE A 24 -12.12 -20.32 -8.72
CA ILE A 24 -12.40 -19.48 -9.89
C ILE A 24 -13.30 -18.36 -9.38
N GLU A 25 -12.72 -17.21 -9.13
CA GLU A 25 -13.47 -15.99 -8.86
C GLU A 25 -14.19 -15.59 -10.16
N VAL A 26 -15.49 -15.30 -10.07
CA VAL A 26 -16.30 -14.92 -11.22
C VAL A 26 -16.07 -13.45 -11.55
N LEU A 27 -15.77 -13.15 -12.81
CA LEU A 27 -15.66 -11.77 -13.29
C LEU A 27 -17.05 -11.12 -13.34
N GLU A 28 -17.27 -10.10 -12.54
CA GLU A 28 -18.50 -9.35 -12.53
C GLU A 28 -18.43 -8.11 -13.44
N PRO A 29 -19.46 -7.85 -14.27
CA PRO A 29 -19.48 -6.67 -15.14
C PRO A 29 -19.28 -5.34 -14.41
N LYS A 30 -19.75 -5.22 -13.16
CA LYS A 30 -19.58 -4.03 -12.31
C LYS A 30 -18.13 -3.80 -11.96
N TRP A 31 -17.34 -4.86 -11.71
CA TRP A 31 -15.91 -4.74 -11.42
C TRP A 31 -15.13 -4.36 -12.67
N ILE A 32 -15.46 -4.92 -13.84
CA ILE A 32 -14.83 -4.51 -15.10
C ILE A 32 -15.07 -3.02 -15.35
N ALA A 33 -16.29 -2.52 -15.10
CA ALA A 33 -16.61 -1.10 -15.26
C ALA A 33 -15.82 -0.22 -14.26
N CYS A 34 -15.64 -0.70 -13.02
CA CYS A 34 -14.84 -0.02 -12.01
C CYS A 34 -13.36 0.09 -12.42
N PHE A 35 -12.78 -0.99 -12.93
CA PHE A 35 -11.39 -0.99 -13.43
C PHE A 35 -11.24 -0.11 -14.68
N GLU A 36 -12.22 -0.11 -15.59
CA GLU A 36 -12.23 0.77 -16.75
C GLU A 36 -12.22 2.25 -16.32
N GLU A 37 -13.10 2.63 -15.38
CA GLU A 37 -13.15 3.99 -14.83
C GLU A 37 -11.80 4.40 -14.23
N PHE A 38 -11.21 3.53 -13.41
CA PHE A 38 -9.93 3.79 -12.76
C PHE A 38 -8.79 3.98 -13.77
N LEU A 39 -8.70 3.12 -14.77
CA LEU A 39 -7.68 3.22 -15.81
C LEU A 39 -7.83 4.51 -16.62
N ARG A 40 -9.06 4.90 -16.96
CA ARG A 40 -9.33 6.16 -17.66
C ARG A 40 -8.97 7.38 -16.80
N LEU A 41 -9.28 7.39 -15.52
CA LEU A 41 -8.87 8.43 -14.58
C LEU A 41 -7.34 8.53 -14.45
N SER A 42 -6.64 7.42 -14.64
CA SER A 42 -5.17 7.36 -14.67
C SER A 42 -4.56 7.69 -16.04
N GLY A 43 -5.38 8.14 -16.99
CA GLY A 43 -4.96 8.64 -18.29
C GLY A 43 -4.80 7.59 -19.38
N VAL A 44 -5.30 6.36 -19.17
CA VAL A 44 -5.28 5.32 -20.21
C VAL A 44 -6.31 5.63 -21.28
N ALA A 45 -5.88 5.64 -22.54
CA ALA A 45 -6.67 5.96 -23.72
C ALA A 45 -6.64 4.83 -24.76
N GLU A 46 -7.53 4.95 -25.76
CA GLU A 46 -7.53 4.06 -26.94
C GLU A 46 -6.18 4.09 -27.66
N GLY A 47 -5.68 2.91 -28.01
CA GLY A 47 -4.41 2.74 -28.72
C GLY A 47 -3.18 2.72 -27.82
N ASP A 48 -3.28 3.06 -26.54
CA ASP A 48 -2.16 2.97 -25.58
C ASP A 48 -1.61 1.54 -25.48
N LEU A 49 -0.31 1.45 -25.18
CA LEU A 49 0.34 0.19 -24.82
C LEU A 49 0.53 0.16 -23.30
N ILE A 50 -0.10 -0.82 -22.65
CA ILE A 50 -0.11 -0.98 -21.19
C ILE A 50 0.55 -2.30 -20.81
N GLY A 51 1.59 -2.23 -19.95
CA GLY A 51 2.14 -3.41 -19.30
C GLY A 51 1.23 -3.89 -18.16
N VAL A 52 1.04 -5.20 -18.00
CA VAL A 52 0.34 -5.79 -16.86
C VAL A 52 1.28 -6.78 -16.20
N LEU A 53 1.71 -6.47 -14.98
CA LEU A 53 2.62 -7.31 -14.21
C LEU A 53 1.85 -8.24 -13.28
N ALA A 54 2.25 -9.49 -13.26
CA ALA A 54 1.74 -10.51 -12.37
C ALA A 54 2.85 -11.48 -11.96
N GLU A 55 2.63 -12.19 -10.88
CA GLU A 55 3.45 -13.33 -10.48
C GLU A 55 2.56 -14.55 -10.27
N SER A 56 3.14 -15.74 -10.15
CA SER A 56 2.36 -17.00 -10.13
C SER A 56 1.34 -17.09 -8.97
N GLN A 57 1.52 -16.31 -7.91
CA GLN A 57 0.59 -16.21 -6.79
C GLN A 57 -0.28 -14.94 -6.81
N SER A 58 -0.21 -14.14 -7.87
CA SER A 58 -1.12 -13.00 -8.06
C SER A 58 -2.57 -13.46 -8.08
N ARG A 59 -3.47 -12.61 -7.56
CA ARG A 59 -4.90 -12.84 -7.66
C ARG A 59 -5.34 -12.63 -9.12
N MET A 60 -5.54 -13.75 -9.83
CA MET A 60 -5.78 -13.72 -11.28
C MET A 60 -7.01 -12.92 -11.68
N VAL A 61 -8.05 -12.85 -10.84
CA VAL A 61 -9.24 -12.03 -11.12
C VAL A 61 -8.88 -10.56 -11.31
N LEU A 62 -7.89 -10.01 -10.58
CA LEU A 62 -7.46 -8.61 -10.75
C LEU A 62 -6.72 -8.39 -12.08
N VAL A 63 -5.91 -9.37 -12.48
CA VAL A 63 -5.23 -9.37 -13.78
C VAL A 63 -6.26 -9.39 -14.92
N GLU A 64 -7.22 -10.30 -14.85
CA GLU A 64 -8.27 -10.45 -15.85
C GLU A 64 -9.21 -9.23 -15.90
N LEU A 65 -9.59 -8.67 -14.75
CA LEU A 65 -10.35 -7.42 -14.68
C LEU A 65 -9.61 -6.27 -15.36
N THR A 66 -8.29 -6.18 -15.15
CA THR A 66 -7.43 -5.18 -15.81
C THR A 66 -7.45 -5.39 -17.33
N GLU A 67 -7.23 -6.61 -17.82
CA GLU A 67 -7.19 -6.93 -19.25
C GLU A 67 -8.54 -6.65 -19.93
N HIS A 68 -9.66 -7.04 -19.28
CA HIS A 68 -11.00 -6.75 -19.79
C HIS A 68 -11.29 -5.25 -19.84
N ALA A 69 -10.87 -4.50 -18.84
CA ALA A 69 -11.00 -3.06 -18.80
C ALA A 69 -10.17 -2.39 -19.92
N LEU A 70 -8.92 -2.81 -20.12
CA LEU A 70 -8.08 -2.33 -21.22
C LEU A 70 -8.73 -2.61 -22.58
N HIS A 71 -9.29 -3.80 -22.77
CA HIS A 71 -10.00 -4.14 -23.99
C HIS A 71 -11.21 -3.21 -24.25
N ARG A 72 -11.99 -2.88 -23.20
CA ARG A 72 -13.11 -1.94 -23.31
C ARG A 72 -12.68 -0.52 -23.63
N ILE A 73 -11.51 -0.12 -23.14
CA ILE A 73 -10.91 1.20 -23.45
C ILE A 73 -10.42 1.25 -24.90
N GLY A 74 -10.10 0.11 -25.51
CA GLY A 74 -9.42 0.01 -26.80
C GLY A 74 -7.89 0.14 -26.65
N ALA A 75 -7.35 -0.05 -25.47
CA ALA A 75 -5.91 -0.09 -25.21
C ALA A 75 -5.35 -1.51 -25.47
N ARG A 76 -4.05 -1.59 -25.71
CA ARG A 76 -3.33 -2.85 -25.93
C ARG A 76 -2.63 -3.26 -24.65
N GLY A 77 -2.98 -4.42 -24.10
CA GLY A 77 -2.33 -4.99 -22.93
C GLY A 77 -1.19 -5.94 -23.31
N VAL A 78 -0.06 -5.85 -22.59
CA VAL A 78 1.01 -6.86 -22.62
C VAL A 78 1.19 -7.38 -21.19
N ARG A 79 0.77 -8.63 -20.96
CA ARG A 79 0.95 -9.28 -19.66
C ARG A 79 2.31 -9.95 -19.58
N VAL A 80 2.98 -9.71 -18.45
CA VAL A 80 4.21 -10.42 -18.05
C VAL A 80 3.93 -11.11 -16.72
N THR A 81 4.14 -12.42 -16.68
CA THR A 81 3.98 -13.23 -15.46
C THR A 81 5.27 -13.99 -15.19
N VAL A 82 5.79 -13.84 -13.99
CA VAL A 82 6.97 -14.57 -13.50
C VAL A 82 6.59 -15.48 -12.32
N ALA A 83 7.46 -16.39 -11.93
CA ALA A 83 7.24 -17.17 -10.71
C ALA A 83 7.33 -16.27 -9.47
N SER A 84 6.45 -16.47 -8.49
CA SER A 84 6.65 -15.84 -7.19
C SER A 84 7.93 -16.36 -6.56
N PRO A 85 8.76 -15.49 -5.98
CA PRO A 85 10.02 -15.89 -5.38
C PRO A 85 9.81 -16.73 -4.12
N GLU A 86 10.83 -17.47 -3.75
CA GLU A 86 10.89 -18.06 -2.40
C GLU A 86 10.93 -16.95 -1.35
N LEU A 87 10.26 -17.19 -0.22
CA LEU A 87 10.29 -16.26 0.91
C LEU A 87 11.70 -16.25 1.51
N GLN A 88 12.35 -15.10 1.45
CA GLN A 88 13.71 -14.90 1.96
C GLN A 88 13.71 -14.23 3.34
N ASP A 89 12.61 -13.59 3.72
CA ASP A 89 12.47 -12.92 4.99
C ASP A 89 12.32 -13.93 6.14
N PRO A 90 12.82 -13.61 7.34
CA PRO A 90 12.74 -14.50 8.50
C PRO A 90 11.30 -14.77 8.94
N LEU A 91 10.36 -13.92 8.54
CA LEU A 91 8.95 -14.04 8.86
C LEU A 91 8.14 -14.09 7.56
N PRO A 92 7.27 -15.10 7.40
CA PRO A 92 6.46 -15.28 6.20
C PRO A 92 5.25 -14.34 6.18
N VAL A 93 5.47 -13.06 6.40
CA VAL A 93 4.42 -12.04 6.39
C VAL A 93 4.36 -11.38 5.02
N ARG A 94 3.13 -11.04 4.62
CA ARG A 94 2.82 -10.31 3.40
C ARG A 94 2.14 -9.00 3.78
N SER A 95 2.42 -7.94 3.12
CA SER A 95 1.93 -6.57 3.34
C SER A 95 3.10 -5.58 3.49
N THR A 96 4.19 -5.86 2.75
CA THR A 96 5.39 -5.02 2.78
C THR A 96 5.39 -3.99 1.66
N GLY A 97 4.59 -4.19 0.60
CA GLY A 97 4.61 -3.36 -0.60
C GLY A 97 5.89 -3.54 -1.42
N ALA A 98 6.61 -4.65 -1.23
CA ALA A 98 7.86 -4.97 -1.92
C ALA A 98 7.85 -6.42 -2.43
N THR A 99 7.47 -6.61 -3.69
CA THR A 99 7.73 -7.89 -4.36
C THR A 99 9.19 -7.99 -4.79
N TYR A 100 9.77 -9.17 -4.67
CA TYR A 100 11.09 -9.51 -5.22
C TYR A 100 10.98 -10.24 -6.57
N ALA A 101 9.75 -10.47 -7.06
CA ALA A 101 9.50 -11.31 -8.23
C ALA A 101 10.20 -10.82 -9.50
N TYR A 102 10.45 -9.53 -9.60
CA TYR A 102 11.05 -8.91 -10.79
C TYR A 102 12.48 -8.41 -10.61
N ASP A 103 13.10 -8.61 -9.45
CA ASP A 103 14.43 -8.10 -9.14
C ASP A 103 15.53 -8.71 -10.01
N GLU A 104 15.32 -9.94 -10.50
CA GLU A 104 16.22 -10.65 -11.42
C GLU A 104 15.94 -10.37 -12.92
N TYR A 105 14.99 -9.45 -13.23
CA TYR A 105 14.53 -9.19 -14.60
C TYR A 105 14.61 -7.70 -15.00
N PRO A 106 15.76 -7.03 -14.83
CA PRO A 106 15.91 -5.62 -15.17
C PRO A 106 15.62 -5.32 -16.66
N GLU A 107 15.85 -6.27 -17.55
CA GLU A 107 15.57 -6.13 -18.99
C GLU A 107 14.06 -6.03 -19.26
N ILE A 108 13.24 -6.75 -18.49
CA ILE A 108 11.78 -6.68 -18.58
C ILE A 108 11.33 -5.28 -18.11
N MET A 109 11.85 -4.80 -16.98
CA MET A 109 11.55 -3.46 -16.48
C MET A 109 11.95 -2.38 -17.46
N ALA A 110 13.11 -2.48 -18.06
CA ALA A 110 13.57 -1.56 -19.10
C ALA A 110 12.66 -1.57 -20.34
N ALA A 111 12.23 -2.75 -20.79
CA ALA A 111 11.32 -2.87 -21.94
C ALA A 111 9.93 -2.26 -21.63
N LEU A 112 9.41 -2.46 -20.44
CA LEU A 112 8.14 -1.91 -20.00
C LEU A 112 8.17 -0.40 -19.75
N GLY A 113 9.35 0.20 -19.62
CA GLY A 113 9.52 1.65 -19.58
C GLY A 113 9.00 2.37 -20.83
N GLY A 114 8.84 1.65 -21.96
CA GLY A 114 8.23 2.15 -23.18
C GLY A 114 6.70 2.09 -23.23
N CYS A 115 6.04 1.50 -22.21
CA CYS A 115 4.60 1.50 -22.10
C CYS A 115 4.08 2.86 -21.59
N SER A 116 2.85 3.24 -22.01
CA SER A 116 2.19 4.45 -21.48
C SER A 116 1.97 4.35 -19.95
N LEU A 117 1.72 3.14 -19.47
CA LEU A 117 1.54 2.81 -18.06
C LEU A 117 1.86 1.34 -17.83
N VAL A 118 2.34 1.01 -16.65
CA VAL A 118 2.44 -0.38 -16.14
C VAL A 118 1.45 -0.55 -14.99
N VAL A 119 0.53 -1.50 -15.13
CA VAL A 119 -0.38 -1.91 -14.07
C VAL A 119 0.26 -3.07 -13.32
N ASP A 120 0.47 -2.89 -12.04
CA ASP A 120 1.11 -3.86 -11.17
C ASP A 120 0.05 -4.61 -10.37
N CYS A 121 -0.11 -5.91 -10.68
CA CYS A 121 -0.99 -6.86 -10.00
C CYS A 121 -0.18 -7.93 -9.25
N THR A 122 1.06 -7.66 -8.87
CA THR A 122 1.88 -8.58 -8.07
C THR A 122 1.33 -8.72 -6.65
N VAL A 123 1.76 -9.74 -5.91
CA VAL A 123 1.19 -10.05 -4.59
C VAL A 123 1.44 -8.95 -3.57
N GLU A 124 2.70 -8.48 -3.50
CA GLU A 124 3.10 -7.41 -2.55
C GLU A 124 3.09 -6.02 -3.17
N GLY A 125 3.15 -5.92 -4.48
CA GLY A 125 3.29 -4.67 -5.20
C GLY A 125 4.73 -4.20 -5.36
N LEU A 126 4.92 -3.21 -6.24
CA LEU A 126 6.23 -2.65 -6.58
C LEU A 126 6.63 -1.45 -5.73
N LEU A 127 5.78 -0.95 -4.81
CA LEU A 127 5.99 0.36 -4.16
C LEU A 127 7.37 0.52 -3.49
N HIS A 128 7.88 -0.55 -2.89
CA HIS A 128 9.18 -0.55 -2.20
C HIS A 128 10.21 -1.50 -2.84
N SER A 129 9.93 -2.03 -4.06
CA SER A 129 10.82 -2.96 -4.74
C SER A 129 11.94 -2.27 -5.52
N LYS A 130 13.03 -2.97 -5.77
CA LYS A 130 14.11 -2.55 -6.67
C LYS A 130 13.58 -2.42 -8.11
N ALA A 131 12.75 -3.36 -8.55
CA ALA A 131 12.16 -3.37 -9.89
C ALA A 131 11.38 -2.09 -10.22
N ARG A 132 10.75 -1.42 -9.20
CA ARG A 132 10.16 -0.09 -9.39
C ARG A 132 11.20 0.94 -9.85
N GLN A 133 12.37 0.96 -9.21
CA GLN A 133 13.40 1.93 -9.55
C GLN A 133 13.90 1.73 -10.97
N ASP A 134 14.07 0.47 -11.40
CA ASP A 134 14.48 0.12 -12.74
C ASP A 134 13.43 0.58 -13.77
N LEU A 135 12.13 0.34 -13.51
CA LEU A 135 11.03 0.79 -14.37
C LEU A 135 10.96 2.32 -14.49
N LEU A 136 11.02 3.03 -13.34
CA LEU A 136 10.97 4.50 -13.33
C LEU A 136 12.17 5.14 -14.02
N SER A 137 13.36 4.54 -13.87
CA SER A 137 14.59 4.98 -14.53
C SER A 137 14.52 4.81 -16.05
N ALA A 138 13.77 3.80 -16.52
CA ALA A 138 13.47 3.58 -17.92
C ALA A 138 12.38 4.54 -18.48
N GLY A 139 11.86 5.45 -17.66
CA GLY A 139 10.82 6.40 -18.06
C GLY A 139 9.39 5.93 -17.80
N GLY A 140 9.21 4.74 -17.26
CA GLY A 140 7.91 4.15 -16.99
C GLY A 140 7.11 4.88 -15.92
N ARG A 141 5.81 4.54 -15.84
CA ARG A 141 4.85 4.93 -14.81
C ARG A 141 4.20 3.67 -14.28
N VAL A 142 3.87 3.63 -12.99
CA VAL A 142 3.27 2.44 -12.38
C VAL A 142 1.99 2.76 -11.63
N LEU A 143 0.99 1.92 -11.83
CA LEU A 143 -0.26 1.90 -11.11
C LEU A 143 -0.39 0.56 -10.41
N MET A 144 -0.18 0.54 -9.10
CA MET A 144 -0.31 -0.67 -8.30
C MET A 144 -1.79 -0.92 -7.97
N ILE A 145 -2.28 -2.10 -8.33
CA ILE A 145 -3.56 -2.62 -7.84
C ILE A 145 -3.25 -3.57 -6.68
N SER A 146 -3.61 -3.15 -5.49
CA SER A 146 -3.38 -3.96 -4.28
C SER A 146 -4.09 -5.31 -4.38
N ASN A 147 -3.46 -6.36 -3.87
CA ASN A 147 -3.96 -7.73 -3.92
C ASN A 147 -5.13 -7.94 -2.92
N GLU A 148 -6.15 -7.08 -3.03
CA GLU A 148 -7.38 -7.09 -2.23
C GLU A 148 -8.49 -7.86 -2.93
N HIS A 149 -9.54 -8.22 -2.18
CA HIS A 149 -10.78 -8.71 -2.79
C HIS A 149 -11.40 -7.64 -3.71
N PRO A 150 -11.96 -7.98 -4.89
CA PRO A 150 -12.53 -6.99 -5.82
C PRO A 150 -13.60 -6.08 -5.22
N GLU A 151 -14.37 -6.54 -4.22
CA GLU A 151 -15.35 -5.70 -3.51
C GLU A 151 -14.70 -4.57 -2.71
N VAL A 152 -13.47 -4.78 -2.20
CA VAL A 152 -12.68 -3.74 -1.54
C VAL A 152 -12.34 -2.64 -2.55
N LEU A 153 -11.86 -3.04 -3.73
CA LEU A 153 -11.54 -2.12 -4.81
C LEU A 153 -12.80 -1.38 -5.28
N GLU A 154 -13.93 -2.08 -5.42
CA GLU A 154 -15.20 -1.48 -5.82
C GLU A 154 -15.65 -0.37 -4.86
N ARG A 155 -15.58 -0.57 -3.53
CA ARG A 155 -16.00 0.46 -2.57
C ARG A 155 -14.98 1.55 -2.31
N CYS A 156 -13.69 1.24 -2.50
CA CYS A 156 -12.58 2.19 -2.38
C CYS A 156 -12.19 2.77 -3.75
N ARG A 157 -13.17 3.09 -4.61
CA ARG A 157 -12.92 3.67 -5.93
C ARG A 157 -12.11 4.94 -5.83
N PRO A 158 -11.26 5.22 -6.81
CA PRO A 158 -10.64 6.53 -6.91
C PRO A 158 -11.71 7.62 -7.02
N ASP A 159 -11.63 8.57 -6.12
CA ASP A 159 -12.55 9.68 -6.02
C ASP A 159 -11.76 10.98 -6.15
N PRO A 160 -12.11 11.88 -7.10
CA PRO A 160 -11.47 13.19 -7.24
C PRO A 160 -11.47 14.02 -5.95
N VAL A 161 -12.51 13.91 -5.11
CA VAL A 161 -12.59 14.62 -3.83
C VAL A 161 -11.55 14.06 -2.86
N VAL A 162 -11.46 12.75 -2.72
CA VAL A 162 -10.42 12.09 -1.90
C VAL A 162 -9.03 12.40 -2.42
N HIS A 163 -8.87 12.47 -3.74
CA HIS A 163 -7.59 12.85 -4.36
C HIS A 163 -7.18 14.28 -3.98
N GLU A 164 -8.09 15.24 -4.11
CA GLU A 164 -7.85 16.64 -3.72
C GLU A 164 -7.53 16.79 -2.22
N GLN A 165 -8.31 16.12 -1.37
CA GLN A 165 -8.06 16.10 0.08
C GLN A 165 -6.70 15.50 0.41
N SER A 166 -6.31 14.43 -0.29
CA SER A 166 -4.99 13.82 -0.12
C SER A 166 -3.86 14.79 -0.50
N LEU A 167 -3.99 15.54 -1.61
CA LEU A 167 -3.00 16.52 -2.01
C LEU A 167 -2.88 17.67 -1.00
N LYS A 168 -4.01 18.14 -0.44
CA LYS A 168 -4.01 19.15 0.63
C LYS A 168 -3.35 18.63 1.90
N ALA A 169 -3.65 17.40 2.31
CA ALA A 169 -3.04 16.76 3.46
C ALA A 169 -1.51 16.59 3.29
N LEU A 170 -1.05 16.20 2.10
CA LEU A 170 0.38 16.14 1.78
C LEU A 170 1.03 17.54 1.84
N SER A 171 0.36 18.56 1.32
CA SER A 171 0.86 19.94 1.40
C SER A 171 0.97 20.45 2.82
N LEU A 172 0.05 20.06 3.71
CA LEU A 172 0.13 20.37 5.15
C LEU A 172 1.33 19.67 5.81
N LEU A 173 1.61 18.41 5.45
CA LEU A 173 2.75 17.67 5.95
C LEU A 173 4.07 18.27 5.45
N ASP A 174 4.17 18.60 4.16
CA ASP A 174 5.38 19.17 3.56
C ASP A 174 5.73 20.57 4.11
N ALA A 175 4.71 21.35 4.48
CA ALA A 175 4.89 22.67 5.06
C ALA A 175 5.03 22.65 6.59
N GLY A 176 4.66 21.52 7.22
CA GLY A 176 4.58 21.38 8.66
C GLY A 176 5.94 21.21 9.34
N SER A 177 5.96 21.53 10.63
CA SER A 177 7.14 21.36 11.49
C SER A 177 6.88 20.40 12.64
N ALA A 178 5.66 20.32 13.15
CA ALA A 178 5.33 19.47 14.28
C ALA A 178 4.02 18.74 14.08
N MET A 179 4.04 17.42 14.28
CA MET A 179 2.84 16.59 14.39
C MET A 179 2.71 16.09 15.82
N ARG A 180 1.51 16.16 16.38
CA ARG A 180 1.18 15.50 17.65
C ARG A 180 -0.01 14.59 17.45
N VAL A 181 0.08 13.40 18.04
CA VAL A 181 -0.98 12.40 18.02
C VAL A 181 -1.33 12.04 19.46
N THR A 182 -2.61 12.14 19.81
CA THR A 182 -3.12 11.71 21.11
C THR A 182 -4.32 10.79 20.92
N SER A 183 -4.65 9.99 21.96
CA SER A 183 -5.86 9.18 21.97
C SER A 183 -6.44 9.06 23.38
N PRO A 184 -7.74 8.72 23.53
CA PRO A 184 -8.33 8.44 24.84
C PRO A 184 -7.68 7.28 25.58
N ALA A 185 -7.04 6.34 24.84
CA ALA A 185 -6.29 5.22 25.42
C ALA A 185 -4.99 5.66 26.09
N GLY A 186 -4.53 6.89 25.83
CA GLY A 186 -3.33 7.47 26.43
C GLY A 186 -2.12 7.58 25.48
N THR A 187 -2.29 7.39 24.18
CA THR A 187 -1.25 7.76 23.20
C THR A 187 -0.94 9.24 23.34
N ASP A 188 0.34 9.57 23.39
CA ASP A 188 0.88 10.93 23.28
C ASP A 188 2.23 10.86 22.56
N LEU A 189 2.20 11.06 21.25
CA LEU A 189 3.34 10.96 20.36
C LEU A 189 3.63 12.33 19.76
N GLN A 190 4.87 12.76 19.85
CA GLN A 190 5.37 14.01 19.31
C GLN A 190 6.38 13.71 18.20
N ILE A 191 6.20 14.34 17.06
CA ILE A 191 7.00 14.09 15.87
C ILE A 191 7.42 15.44 15.28
N ASP A 192 8.71 15.70 15.22
CA ASP A 192 9.26 16.79 14.42
C ASP A 192 9.25 16.34 12.95
N ILE A 193 8.41 16.97 12.15
CA ILE A 193 8.25 16.68 10.71
C ILE A 193 8.94 17.70 9.82
N THR A 194 9.78 18.58 10.41
CA THR A 194 10.53 19.60 9.66
C THR A 194 11.38 18.95 8.58
N GLY A 195 11.05 19.22 7.30
CA GLY A 195 11.78 18.66 6.16
C GLY A 195 11.55 17.16 5.92
N ALA A 196 10.65 16.53 6.67
CA ALA A 196 10.26 15.15 6.43
C ALA A 196 9.50 15.05 5.10
N PRO A 197 9.93 14.19 4.15
CA PRO A 197 9.21 14.07 2.88
C PRO A 197 7.84 13.42 3.08
N SER A 198 6.81 13.97 2.46
CA SER A 198 5.49 13.36 2.45
C SER A 198 5.29 12.42 1.26
N ARG A 199 4.46 11.41 1.44
CA ARG A 199 4.07 10.44 0.42
C ARG A 199 2.60 10.06 0.62
N GLY A 200 1.94 9.65 -0.45
CA GLY A 200 0.56 9.22 -0.40
C GLY A 200 -0.20 9.64 -1.65
N GLY A 201 -1.49 9.86 -1.51
CA GLY A 201 -2.34 10.34 -2.58
C GLY A 201 -3.68 9.64 -2.64
N GLY A 202 -4.55 10.13 -3.51
CA GLY A 202 -5.91 9.64 -3.71
C GLY A 202 -6.06 8.61 -4.84
N GLY A 203 -4.96 8.00 -5.31
CA GLY A 203 -5.00 6.92 -6.30
C GLY A 203 -5.05 7.35 -7.76
N ILE A 204 -5.36 8.60 -8.07
CA ILE A 204 -5.40 9.09 -9.46
C ILE A 204 -3.98 9.45 -9.90
N LEU A 205 -3.56 8.90 -11.04
CA LEU A 205 -2.26 9.15 -11.62
C LEU A 205 -2.32 10.34 -12.59
N GLY A 206 -1.93 11.50 -12.10
CA GLY A 206 -1.84 12.70 -12.92
C GLY A 206 -0.78 12.61 -14.03
N PRO A 207 -0.72 13.58 -14.98
CA PRO A 207 0.18 13.54 -16.13
C PRO A 207 1.67 13.46 -15.76
N ASN A 208 2.05 14.05 -14.65
CA ASN A 208 3.44 14.14 -14.18
C ASN A 208 3.76 13.10 -13.09
N ASP A 209 2.74 12.40 -12.58
CA ASP A 209 2.92 11.41 -11.54
C ASP A 209 3.53 10.13 -12.12
N LYS A 210 4.39 9.53 -11.34
CA LYS A 210 5.08 8.30 -11.71
C LYS A 210 4.48 7.07 -11.05
N ILE A 211 3.81 7.25 -9.91
CA ILE A 211 3.31 6.17 -9.08
C ILE A 211 1.93 6.52 -8.55
N ALA A 212 0.99 5.59 -8.65
CA ALA A 212 -0.24 5.57 -7.88
C ALA A 212 -0.57 4.15 -7.45
N TYR A 213 -1.51 4.02 -6.52
CA TYR A 213 -1.94 2.72 -6.00
C TYR A 213 -3.44 2.74 -5.66
N TRP A 214 -4.05 1.58 -5.64
CA TRP A 214 -5.46 1.38 -5.34
C TRP A 214 -5.65 0.15 -4.42
N PRO A 215 -6.36 0.27 -3.27
CA PRO A 215 -7.03 1.44 -2.68
C PRO A 215 -6.06 2.58 -2.33
N ALA A 216 -6.59 3.80 -2.29
CA ALA A 216 -5.81 5.00 -1.98
C ALA A 216 -6.59 5.93 -1.03
N GLY A 217 -6.07 7.09 -0.76
CA GLY A 217 -6.56 8.02 0.25
C GLY A 217 -5.69 7.98 1.49
N LEU A 218 -4.41 8.34 1.34
CA LEU A 218 -3.41 8.37 2.40
C LEU A 218 -2.59 9.64 2.33
N ALA A 219 -2.27 10.20 3.49
CA ALA A 219 -1.23 11.21 3.64
C ALA A 219 -0.26 10.79 4.74
N LEU A 220 0.98 10.56 4.38
CA LEU A 220 2.03 10.06 5.24
C LEU A 220 3.25 10.97 5.16
N CYS A 221 4.01 11.08 6.24
CA CYS A 221 5.36 11.63 6.21
C CYS A 221 6.35 10.60 6.76
N PHE A 222 7.59 10.74 6.32
CA PHE A 222 8.73 9.91 6.72
C PHE A 222 9.63 10.74 7.64
N PRO A 223 9.46 10.66 8.97
CA PRO A 223 10.24 11.44 9.92
C PRO A 223 11.75 11.22 9.74
N LEU A 224 12.51 12.29 9.85
CA LEU A 224 13.97 12.23 9.81
C LEU A 224 14.50 11.59 11.10
N ALA A 225 15.79 11.30 11.16
CA ALA A 225 16.38 10.62 12.32
C ALA A 225 16.24 11.43 13.61
N ASN A 226 15.89 10.76 14.71
CA ASN A 226 15.78 11.29 16.08
C ASN A 226 14.69 12.36 16.27
N THR A 227 13.59 12.23 15.56
CA THR A 227 12.50 13.23 15.53
C THR A 227 11.22 12.78 16.23
N THR A 228 11.10 11.49 16.60
CA THR A 228 9.86 10.93 17.13
C THR A 228 10.04 10.43 18.54
N ASN A 229 9.21 10.94 19.47
CA ASN A 229 9.27 10.58 20.88
C ASN A 229 7.87 10.50 21.50
N GLY A 230 7.69 9.62 22.47
CA GLY A 230 6.46 9.52 23.24
C GLY A 230 5.96 8.10 23.48
N THR A 231 4.67 7.99 23.64
CA THR A 231 3.99 6.71 23.89
C THR A 231 2.92 6.46 22.85
N VAL A 232 2.92 5.26 22.29
CA VAL A 232 1.84 4.75 21.44
C VAL A 232 1.11 3.66 22.19
N ILE A 233 -0.18 3.81 22.39
CA ILE A 233 -1.03 2.79 23.00
C ILE A 233 -1.95 2.23 21.92
N LEU A 234 -1.68 0.99 21.55
CA LEU A 234 -2.54 0.20 20.67
C LEU A 234 -3.67 -0.37 21.53
N ASP A 235 -4.87 0.11 21.29
CA ASP A 235 -6.04 -0.22 22.08
C ASP A 235 -6.89 -1.31 21.42
N VAL A 236 -7.87 -1.80 22.15
CA VAL A 236 -8.81 -2.82 21.64
C VAL A 236 -9.53 -2.29 20.40
N GLY A 237 -9.43 -3.04 19.32
CA GLY A 237 -9.98 -2.69 18.01
C GLY A 237 -9.03 -1.94 17.07
N ASP A 238 -7.85 -1.54 17.53
CA ASP A 238 -6.78 -1.13 16.61
C ASP A 238 -6.30 -2.32 15.78
N ILE A 239 -5.56 -2.07 14.72
CA ILE A 239 -5.23 -3.11 13.74
C ILE A 239 -3.74 -3.47 13.81
N ASN A 240 -3.47 -4.74 14.01
CA ASN A 240 -2.20 -5.35 13.69
C ASN A 240 -2.24 -5.85 12.24
N LEU A 241 -1.75 -5.02 11.31
CA LEU A 241 -1.93 -5.30 9.89
C LEU A 241 -1.07 -6.47 9.40
N THR A 242 0.12 -6.63 9.93
CA THR A 242 1.02 -7.73 9.61
C THR A 242 0.37 -9.09 9.89
N PHE A 243 -0.29 -9.25 11.04
CA PHE A 243 -1.00 -10.48 11.39
C PHE A 243 -2.46 -10.49 10.95
N LYS A 244 -2.94 -9.39 10.35
CA LYS A 244 -4.31 -9.21 9.84
C LYS A 244 -5.32 -9.57 10.92
N ARG A 245 -5.23 -8.85 12.05
CA ARG A 245 -6.12 -9.03 13.20
C ARG A 245 -6.29 -7.73 13.99
N TYR A 246 -7.37 -7.63 14.74
CA TYR A 246 -7.55 -6.56 15.72
C TYR A 246 -6.77 -6.86 16.99
N PHE A 247 -6.35 -5.80 17.69
CA PHE A 247 -5.92 -5.92 19.06
C PHE A 247 -7.12 -6.27 19.96
N GLU A 248 -6.96 -7.29 20.77
CA GLU A 248 -7.94 -7.71 21.79
C GLU A 248 -7.47 -7.35 23.20
N SER A 249 -6.23 -6.95 23.32
CA SER A 249 -5.61 -6.46 24.56
C SER A 249 -4.71 -5.27 24.24
N GLN A 250 -4.64 -4.34 25.20
CA GLN A 250 -3.83 -3.13 25.05
C GLN A 250 -2.34 -3.46 25.03
N VAL A 251 -1.62 -2.81 24.12
CA VAL A 251 -0.16 -2.87 24.02
C VAL A 251 0.40 -1.46 24.07
N VAL A 252 1.39 -1.23 24.91
CA VAL A 252 2.03 0.07 25.10
C VAL A 252 3.42 0.03 24.50
N LEU A 253 3.68 0.92 23.54
CA LEU A 253 5.00 1.14 22.96
C LEU A 253 5.58 2.43 23.51
N THR A 254 6.81 2.38 24.03
CA THR A 254 7.59 3.58 24.32
C THR A 254 8.51 3.86 23.15
N VAL A 255 8.46 5.08 22.62
CA VAL A 255 9.26 5.52 21.50
C VAL A 255 10.24 6.59 22.00
N GLU A 256 11.53 6.34 21.81
CA GLU A 256 12.62 7.27 22.14
C GLU A 256 13.55 7.39 20.92
N ASP A 257 13.81 8.60 20.48
CA ASP A 257 14.66 8.89 19.32
C ASP A 257 14.35 7.99 18.11
N ASP A 258 13.06 7.95 17.74
CA ASP A 258 12.45 7.15 16.67
C ASP A 258 12.44 5.63 16.89
N ARG A 259 12.84 5.13 18.04
CA ARG A 259 12.89 3.67 18.25
C ARG A 259 11.89 3.22 19.29
N VAL A 260 11.19 2.14 19.00
CA VAL A 260 10.39 1.41 19.99
C VAL A 260 11.39 0.73 20.96
N VAL A 261 11.55 1.32 22.14
CA VAL A 261 12.48 0.84 23.17
C VAL A 261 11.80 -0.11 24.17
N SER A 262 10.46 -0.11 24.22
CA SER A 262 9.69 -0.97 25.10
C SER A 262 8.38 -1.39 24.44
N ILE A 263 7.98 -2.66 24.61
CA ILE A 263 6.70 -3.24 24.21
C ILE A 263 6.09 -3.88 25.44
N ALA A 264 5.24 -3.12 26.16
CA ALA A 264 4.57 -3.58 27.37
C ALA A 264 3.15 -4.09 27.07
N GLY A 265 2.72 -5.09 27.83
CA GLY A 265 1.44 -5.77 27.70
C GLY A 265 1.56 -7.24 28.10
N SER A 266 0.48 -7.83 28.60
CA SER A 266 0.48 -9.21 29.11
C SER A 266 -0.24 -10.22 28.22
N GLY A 267 -0.93 -9.76 27.17
CA GLY A 267 -1.74 -10.60 26.30
C GLY A 267 -0.98 -11.16 25.09
N LEU A 268 -1.70 -11.92 24.27
CA LEU A 268 -1.21 -12.50 23.03
C LEU A 268 -0.72 -11.40 22.05
N ASP A 269 -1.39 -10.26 22.04
CA ASP A 269 -1.05 -9.16 21.12
C ASP A 269 0.36 -8.63 21.38
N ALA A 270 0.69 -8.39 22.65
CA ALA A 270 2.03 -7.95 23.04
C ALA A 270 3.09 -9.04 22.77
N GLN A 271 2.74 -10.31 22.96
CA GLN A 271 3.64 -11.41 22.65
C GLN A 271 3.94 -11.48 21.15
N LEU A 272 2.90 -11.45 20.31
CA LEU A 272 3.07 -11.47 18.84
C LEU A 272 3.93 -10.31 18.35
N MET A 273 3.79 -9.11 18.93
CA MET A 273 4.61 -7.97 18.56
C MET A 273 6.06 -8.16 18.95
N ARG A 274 6.34 -8.60 20.19
CA ARG A 274 7.72 -8.87 20.63
C ARG A 274 8.38 -9.93 19.77
N ASP A 275 7.68 -11.02 19.48
CA ASP A 275 8.20 -12.12 18.67
C ASP A 275 8.46 -11.66 17.22
N TYR A 276 7.58 -10.82 16.67
CA TYR A 276 7.75 -10.24 15.34
C TYR A 276 9.02 -9.40 15.24
N TYR A 277 9.18 -8.43 16.13
CA TYR A 277 10.35 -7.57 16.11
C TYR A 277 11.64 -8.35 16.37
N GLN A 278 11.62 -9.26 17.34
CA GLN A 278 12.76 -10.11 17.66
C GLN A 278 13.14 -11.02 16.48
N GLY A 279 12.15 -11.53 15.75
CA GLY A 279 12.34 -12.42 14.60
C GLY A 279 13.15 -11.80 13.47
N TRP A 280 13.09 -10.49 13.29
CA TRP A 280 13.90 -9.79 12.29
C TRP A 280 15.39 -9.74 12.66
N ASN A 281 15.74 -9.78 13.93
CA ASN A 281 17.12 -9.61 14.42
C ASN A 281 17.81 -8.38 13.80
N ASP A 282 17.05 -7.33 13.57
CA ASP A 282 17.46 -6.07 12.94
C ASP A 282 16.98 -4.89 13.79
N PRO A 283 17.90 -4.04 14.32
CA PRO A 283 17.52 -2.86 15.09
C PRO A 283 16.64 -1.87 14.32
N ASN A 284 16.73 -1.84 12.99
CA ASN A 284 15.92 -0.95 12.16
C ASN A 284 14.46 -1.39 12.08
N ALA A 285 14.15 -2.66 12.40
CA ALA A 285 12.76 -3.12 12.51
C ALA A 285 11.97 -2.33 13.57
N TYR A 286 12.64 -1.89 14.65
CA TYR A 286 12.05 -1.11 15.74
C TYR A 286 11.96 0.39 15.45
N ALA A 287 12.56 0.87 14.36
CA ALA A 287 12.59 2.29 14.06
C ALA A 287 11.31 2.76 13.39
N VAL A 288 10.83 3.96 13.71
CA VAL A 288 9.68 4.59 13.06
C VAL A 288 9.97 4.76 11.57
N SER A 289 9.10 4.22 10.74
CA SER A 289 9.17 4.31 9.28
C SER A 289 8.43 5.54 8.78
N HIS A 290 7.13 5.52 8.88
CA HIS A 290 6.27 6.61 8.49
C HIS A 290 5.07 6.75 9.44
N VAL A 291 4.49 7.94 9.44
CA VAL A 291 3.28 8.28 10.20
C VAL A 291 2.34 9.12 9.35
N GLY A 292 1.04 9.08 9.65
CA GLY A 292 0.06 9.89 8.96
C GLY A 292 -1.36 9.38 9.17
N TRP A 293 -2.24 9.61 8.22
CA TRP A 293 -3.65 9.23 8.37
C TRP A 293 -4.31 8.84 7.05
N GLY A 294 -5.38 8.03 7.18
CA GLY A 294 -6.24 7.65 6.08
C GLY A 294 -7.28 8.72 5.76
N LEU A 295 -7.71 8.75 4.51
CA LEU A 295 -8.63 9.74 3.95
C LEU A 295 -9.78 9.12 3.14
N ASN A 296 -9.80 7.79 2.97
CA ASN A 296 -10.78 7.12 2.12
C ASN A 296 -12.05 6.74 2.90
N PRO A 297 -13.20 7.38 2.62
CA PRO A 297 -14.45 7.08 3.31
C PRO A 297 -15.05 5.73 2.91
N GLY A 298 -14.60 5.13 1.79
CA GLY A 298 -15.02 3.80 1.34
C GLY A 298 -14.29 2.66 2.06
N ALA A 299 -13.15 2.96 2.70
CA ALA A 299 -12.40 1.97 3.47
C ALA A 299 -13.10 1.62 4.78
N ARG A 300 -13.18 0.32 5.09
CA ARG A 300 -13.97 -0.19 6.23
C ARG A 300 -13.10 -0.86 7.27
N TRP A 301 -13.27 -0.43 8.51
CA TRP A 301 -12.58 -1.03 9.65
C TRP A 301 -12.93 -2.52 9.83
N ASP A 302 -14.19 -2.90 9.62
CA ASP A 302 -14.69 -4.26 9.84
C ASP A 302 -14.31 -5.26 8.72
N SER A 303 -13.62 -4.81 7.70
CA SER A 303 -13.18 -5.67 6.58
C SER A 303 -12.33 -6.87 7.01
N LEU A 304 -11.54 -6.74 8.07
CA LEU A 304 -10.76 -7.88 8.59
C LEU A 304 -11.62 -9.04 9.10
N THR A 305 -12.91 -8.82 9.34
CA THR A 305 -13.86 -9.87 9.75
C THR A 305 -14.72 -10.37 8.60
N MET A 306 -14.69 -9.69 7.44
CA MET A 306 -15.56 -9.98 6.31
C MET A 306 -14.90 -10.86 5.26
N TYR A 307 -13.57 -10.83 5.17
CA TYR A 307 -12.78 -11.55 4.18
C TYR A 307 -11.76 -12.47 4.83
N ASP A 308 -11.37 -13.51 4.11
CA ASP A 308 -10.25 -14.35 4.51
C ASP A 308 -8.95 -13.56 4.50
N LYS A 309 -8.01 -13.93 5.37
CA LYS A 309 -6.70 -13.23 5.47
C LYS A 309 -5.92 -13.23 4.15
N GLY A 310 -6.13 -14.24 3.31
CA GLY A 310 -5.53 -14.32 1.97
C GLY A 310 -6.10 -13.29 0.99
N ASP A 311 -7.31 -12.78 1.27
CA ASP A 311 -8.01 -11.79 0.45
C ASP A 311 -7.70 -10.34 0.83
N ILE A 312 -6.91 -10.16 1.88
CA ILE A 312 -6.55 -8.84 2.42
C ILE A 312 -5.07 -8.60 2.16
N ASN A 313 -4.73 -7.60 1.36
CA ASN A 313 -3.37 -7.06 1.31
C ASN A 313 -3.15 -6.09 2.46
N GLY A 314 -4.14 -5.27 2.78
CA GLY A 314 -4.14 -4.33 3.89
C GLY A 314 -4.01 -2.87 3.49
N THR A 315 -3.97 -2.56 2.21
CA THR A 315 -3.93 -1.17 1.74
C THR A 315 -5.21 -0.43 2.11
N GLU A 316 -6.37 -1.12 2.08
CA GLU A 316 -7.62 -0.56 2.60
C GLU A 316 -7.50 -0.13 4.06
N MET A 317 -6.90 -0.96 4.91
CA MET A 317 -6.79 -0.69 6.35
C MET A 317 -5.97 0.55 6.65
N ARG A 318 -4.97 0.83 5.81
CA ARG A 318 -4.15 2.06 5.90
C ARG A 318 -4.94 3.29 5.50
N ALA A 319 -5.90 3.15 4.59
CA ALA A 319 -6.66 4.25 3.99
C ALA A 319 -7.91 4.66 4.78
N ILE A 320 -8.30 3.98 5.86
CA ILE A 320 -9.51 4.28 6.64
C ILE A 320 -9.53 5.75 7.03
N ALA A 321 -10.57 6.49 6.62
CA ALA A 321 -10.70 7.91 6.89
C ALA A 321 -10.63 8.22 8.39
N GLY A 322 -9.70 9.10 8.79
CA GLY A 322 -9.48 9.49 10.18
C GLY A 322 -8.69 8.50 11.03
N SER A 323 -8.27 7.35 10.49
CA SER A 323 -7.39 6.42 11.20
C SER A 323 -5.96 6.93 11.19
N PHE A 324 -5.27 6.95 12.34
CA PHE A 324 -3.84 7.22 12.41
C PHE A 324 -3.07 5.99 12.00
N LEU A 325 -2.06 6.15 11.17
CA LEU A 325 -1.14 5.08 10.80
C LEU A 325 0.21 5.32 11.47
N PHE A 326 0.59 4.41 12.36
CA PHE A 326 1.93 4.30 12.93
C PHE A 326 2.67 3.14 12.28
N SER A 327 3.85 3.38 11.76
CA SER A 327 4.61 2.36 11.05
C SER A 327 6.05 2.29 11.54
N THR A 328 6.62 1.07 11.60
CA THR A 328 8.04 0.84 11.86
C THR A 328 8.69 0.06 10.74
N GLY A 329 10.02 0.16 10.63
CA GLY A 329 10.82 -0.53 9.63
C GLY A 329 11.60 0.43 8.73
N ALA A 330 11.64 0.15 7.43
CA ALA A 330 12.41 0.92 6.46
C ALA A 330 11.98 2.39 6.37
N ASN A 331 12.97 3.28 6.35
CA ASN A 331 12.83 4.70 6.06
C ASN A 331 14.12 5.19 5.39
N GLU A 332 14.14 5.22 4.07
CA GLU A 332 15.30 5.60 3.27
C GLU A 332 15.75 7.04 3.51
N PHE A 333 14.80 7.92 3.89
CA PHE A 333 15.11 9.34 4.17
C PHE A 333 15.82 9.56 5.51
N ALA A 334 15.72 8.59 6.40
CA ALA A 334 16.48 8.51 7.65
C ALA A 334 17.65 7.50 7.55
N GLU A 335 18.05 7.11 6.33
CA GLU A 335 19.11 6.12 6.04
C GLU A 335 18.91 4.76 6.73
N ARG A 336 17.65 4.33 6.88
CA ARG A 336 17.27 3.06 7.50
C ARG A 336 16.79 2.08 6.44
N PHE A 337 17.57 1.04 6.26
CA PHE A 337 17.30 -0.03 5.29
C PHE A 337 17.06 -1.33 6.05
N THR A 338 15.89 -1.91 5.84
CA THR A 338 15.47 -3.20 6.41
C THR A 338 14.33 -3.76 5.56
N SER A 339 14.15 -5.07 5.55
CA SER A 339 12.98 -5.70 4.93
C SER A 339 11.74 -5.63 5.84
N CYS A 340 11.89 -5.23 7.09
CA CYS A 340 10.76 -5.06 8.01
C CYS A 340 9.88 -3.89 7.56
N HIS A 341 8.58 -4.14 7.53
CA HIS A 341 7.55 -3.12 7.39
C HIS A 341 6.35 -3.52 8.26
N PHE A 342 6.05 -2.74 9.28
CA PHE A 342 5.02 -3.06 10.25
C PHE A 342 4.07 -1.88 10.45
N ASP A 343 2.88 -2.02 9.92
CA ASP A 343 1.84 -1.00 9.97
C ASP A 343 0.80 -1.30 11.05
N LEU A 344 0.47 -0.27 11.79
CA LEU A 344 -0.45 -0.28 12.92
C LEU A 344 -1.49 0.84 12.74
N PRO A 345 -2.56 0.61 11.97
CA PRO A 345 -3.68 1.55 11.90
C PRO A 345 -4.39 1.66 13.24
N MET A 346 -4.51 2.88 13.76
CA MET A 346 -5.07 3.21 15.06
C MET A 346 -6.33 4.04 14.93
N ARG A 347 -7.32 3.75 15.77
CA ARG A 347 -8.63 4.42 15.80
C ARG A 347 -8.67 5.49 16.89
N ASN A 348 -9.68 6.36 16.80
CA ASN A 348 -10.03 7.33 17.84
C ASN A 348 -8.89 8.28 18.25
N CYS A 349 -7.92 8.50 17.35
CA CYS A 349 -6.84 9.45 17.59
C CYS A 349 -7.28 10.88 17.25
N ASP A 350 -6.66 11.82 17.96
CA ASP A 350 -6.58 13.22 17.57
C ASP A 350 -5.23 13.47 16.92
N ILE A 351 -5.20 14.14 15.77
CA ILE A 351 -3.96 14.48 15.06
C ILE A 351 -3.94 15.98 14.82
N THR A 352 -2.85 16.62 15.20
CA THR A 352 -2.58 18.04 14.88
C THR A 352 -1.28 18.20 14.13
N VAL A 353 -1.27 19.12 13.16
CA VAL A 353 -0.07 19.57 12.43
C VAL A 353 0.07 21.06 12.68
N ASP A 354 1.15 21.50 13.32
CA ASP A 354 1.39 22.89 13.74
C ASP A 354 0.19 23.52 14.46
N GLY A 355 -0.49 22.75 15.32
CA GLY A 355 -1.67 23.17 16.07
C GLY A 355 -2.98 23.12 15.28
N THR A 356 -2.95 22.88 13.96
CA THR A 356 -4.15 22.66 13.16
C THR A 356 -4.63 21.22 13.34
N GLN A 357 -5.83 21.04 13.86
CA GLN A 357 -6.42 19.70 14.03
C GLN A 357 -6.90 19.18 12.68
N VAL A 358 -6.32 18.06 12.22
CA VAL A 358 -6.65 17.39 10.95
C VAL A 358 -7.51 16.16 11.15
N VAL A 359 -7.39 15.52 12.32
CA VAL A 359 -8.26 14.43 12.77
C VAL A 359 -8.70 14.69 14.19
N ALA A 360 -9.98 14.54 14.49
CA ALA A 360 -10.59 14.70 15.81
C ALA A 360 -11.34 13.42 16.20
N GLY A 361 -10.91 12.73 17.27
CA GLY A 361 -11.53 11.48 17.74
C GLY A 361 -11.68 10.42 16.64
N GLY A 362 -10.70 10.31 15.73
CA GLY A 362 -10.75 9.39 14.61
C GLY A 362 -11.62 9.83 13.43
N GLN A 363 -12.03 11.09 13.35
CA GLN A 363 -12.80 11.66 12.25
C GLN A 363 -12.00 12.78 11.57
N LEU A 364 -12.06 12.83 10.24
CA LEU A 364 -11.43 13.91 9.49
C LEU A 364 -12.07 15.26 9.83
N VAL A 365 -11.26 16.29 10.00
CA VAL A 365 -11.72 17.66 10.17
C VAL A 365 -11.81 18.32 8.79
N GLU A 366 -13.02 18.36 8.21
CA GLU A 366 -13.25 18.86 6.85
C GLU A 366 -12.68 20.27 6.63
N SER A 367 -12.82 21.17 7.62
CA SER A 367 -12.31 22.53 7.50
C SER A 367 -10.79 22.65 7.37
N ALA A 368 -10.05 21.62 7.73
CA ALA A 368 -8.60 21.56 7.58
C ALA A 368 -8.18 21.02 6.20
N LEU A 369 -9.06 20.21 5.58
CA LEU A 369 -8.81 19.55 4.30
C LEU A 369 -9.66 20.13 3.14
N GLY A 370 -10.59 20.99 3.43
CA GLY A 370 -11.44 21.88 2.74
C GLY A 370 -12.07 21.80 1.50
#